data_7ea0f092f9d48a2f4a7e8c0b961c4087
#
_entry.id   7ea0f092f9d48a2f4a7e8c0b961c4087
#
_cell.length_a   1.000
_cell.length_b   1.000
_cell.length_c   1.000
_cell.angle_alpha   90.00
_cell.angle_beta   90.00
_cell.angle_gamma   90.00
#
_symmetry.space_group_name_H-M   'P 1'
#
loop_
_entity.id
_entity.type
_entity.pdbx_description
1 polymer ?
#
loop_
_entity_poly.entity_id
_entity_poly.type
_entity_poly.pdbx_seq_one_letter_code
_entity_poly.pdbx_strand_id
1 'polypeptide(L)'
;MDNNKIFLRGFELEDYILINKWRNDPEIQNLLSGNFRYVSSEIEKEWVKQKMMNNTKELYLAICLAEGGCEMIGYTSINNIDYINRCAHGGGIIIGNRQYRDGEIRYEVGKMIRELVFDHMNLNRFTGACLAEHKTSKIMMEACGFQLEGVKRQAVYKNGIYHDQLFFSLLREDYYKLMQEGEYTLKAYAKRIKSIRKH
;
A
#
# COMPACT_ATOMS: atom_id res chain seq x y z
N MET A 1 0.17 -22.57 11.73
CA MET A 1 1.04 -21.54 11.11
C MET A 1 0.36 -21.13 9.83
N ASP A 2 -0.02 -19.87 9.72
CA ASP A 2 -0.58 -19.36 8.46
C ASP A 2 0.48 -19.53 7.39
N ASN A 3 0.17 -20.28 6.35
CA ASN A 3 1.06 -20.49 5.22
C ASN A 3 1.00 -19.24 4.33
N ASN A 4 1.56 -18.13 4.83
CA ASN A 4 1.59 -16.88 4.08
C ASN A 4 2.41 -17.08 2.81
N LYS A 5 1.83 -16.73 1.66
CA LYS A 5 2.53 -16.81 0.36
C LYS A 5 3.66 -15.78 0.24
N ILE A 6 3.61 -14.75 1.06
CA ILE A 6 4.54 -13.62 1.04
C ILE A 6 5.01 -13.26 2.45
N PHE A 7 6.10 -12.49 2.50
CA PHE A 7 6.55 -11.79 3.70
C PHE A 7 7.05 -10.39 3.35
N LEU A 8 7.16 -9.53 4.36
CA LEU A 8 7.69 -8.18 4.24
C LEU A 8 9.06 -8.10 4.90
N ARG A 9 10.01 -7.39 4.27
CA ARG A 9 11.29 -7.02 4.85
C ARG A 9 11.67 -5.57 4.56
N GLY A 10 12.60 -5.02 5.30
CA GLY A 10 13.21 -3.73 4.94
C GLY A 10 13.87 -3.80 3.55
N PHE A 11 14.09 -2.65 2.94
CA PHE A 11 14.86 -2.57 1.70
C PHE A 11 16.31 -2.98 1.91
N GLU A 12 16.87 -3.65 0.90
CA GLU A 12 18.29 -3.86 0.70
C GLU A 12 18.76 -3.01 -0.49
N LEU A 13 20.07 -2.73 -0.56
CA LEU A 13 20.57 -1.80 -1.58
C LEU A 13 20.26 -2.29 -3.00
N GLU A 14 20.38 -3.59 -3.24
CA GLU A 14 20.17 -4.24 -4.54
C GLU A 14 18.72 -4.14 -5.03
N ASP A 15 17.77 -3.87 -4.14
CA ASP A 15 16.35 -3.70 -4.50
C ASP A 15 16.14 -2.55 -5.50
N TYR A 16 17.08 -1.59 -5.55
CA TYR A 16 17.00 -0.46 -6.49
C TYR A 16 16.87 -0.92 -7.93
N ILE A 17 17.42 -2.08 -8.30
CA ILE A 17 17.40 -2.63 -9.66
C ILE A 17 15.95 -2.90 -10.10
N LEU A 18 15.20 -3.63 -9.26
CA LEU A 18 13.79 -3.95 -9.52
C LEU A 18 12.90 -2.71 -9.38
N ILE A 19 13.12 -1.89 -8.36
CA ILE A 19 12.35 -0.66 -8.13
C ILE A 19 12.52 0.30 -9.32
N ASN A 20 13.73 0.50 -9.82
CA ASN A 20 14.00 1.32 -11.00
C ASN A 20 13.29 0.80 -12.24
N LYS A 21 13.35 -0.52 -12.48
CA LYS A 21 12.61 -1.16 -13.58
C LYS A 21 11.11 -0.87 -13.49
N TRP A 22 10.51 -1.01 -12.30
CA TRP A 22 9.07 -0.78 -12.09
C TRP A 22 8.69 0.69 -12.15
N ARG A 23 9.52 1.59 -11.65
CA ARG A 23 9.28 3.04 -11.73
C ARG A 23 9.38 3.59 -13.15
N ASN A 24 10.14 2.95 -14.01
CA ASN A 24 10.24 3.30 -15.42
C ASN A 24 9.25 2.51 -16.32
N ASP A 25 8.40 1.64 -15.74
CA ASP A 25 7.34 0.93 -16.48
C ASP A 25 6.08 1.82 -16.57
N PRO A 26 5.69 2.27 -17.78
CA PRO A 26 4.50 3.12 -17.97
C PRO A 26 3.20 2.49 -17.45
N GLU A 27 3.06 1.16 -17.51
CA GLU A 27 1.85 0.50 -17.00
C GLU A 27 1.73 0.63 -15.48
N ILE A 28 2.86 0.47 -14.76
CA ILE A 28 2.87 0.65 -13.32
C ILE A 28 2.60 2.10 -12.97
N GLN A 29 3.26 3.03 -13.69
CA GLN A 29 3.09 4.46 -13.46
C GLN A 29 1.66 4.94 -13.70
N ASN A 30 0.96 4.36 -14.67
CA ASN A 30 -0.45 4.68 -14.91
C ASN A 30 -1.37 4.30 -13.73
N LEU A 31 -0.98 3.34 -12.92
CA LEU A 31 -1.73 2.93 -11.72
C LEU A 31 -1.46 3.82 -10.50
N LEU A 32 -0.39 4.63 -10.52
CA LEU A 32 0.01 5.49 -9.42
C LEU A 32 -0.60 6.88 -9.55
N SER A 33 -0.74 7.59 -8.44
CA SER A 33 -1.27 8.97 -8.44
C SER A 33 -0.29 10.00 -8.99
N GLY A 34 1.02 9.71 -9.01
CA GLY A 34 2.03 10.66 -9.51
C GLY A 34 2.16 10.69 -11.04
N ASN A 35 2.76 11.77 -11.55
CA ASN A 35 3.16 11.84 -12.95
C ASN A 35 4.32 10.90 -13.24
N PHE A 36 4.37 10.40 -14.48
CA PHE A 36 5.50 9.62 -14.97
C PHE A 36 6.77 10.47 -14.98
N ARG A 37 7.86 9.88 -14.50
CA ARG A 37 9.21 10.45 -14.54
C ARG A 37 10.21 9.36 -14.89
N TYR A 38 11.11 9.67 -15.80
CA TYR A 38 12.27 8.81 -16.02
C TYR A 38 13.23 8.96 -14.85
N VAL A 39 13.57 7.84 -14.21
CA VAL A 39 14.48 7.80 -13.04
C VAL A 39 15.71 7.00 -13.44
N SER A 40 16.91 7.59 -13.36
CA SER A 40 18.16 6.86 -13.59
C SER A 40 18.43 5.86 -12.47
N SER A 41 19.20 4.82 -12.77
CA SER A 41 19.59 3.81 -11.79
C SER A 41 20.36 4.41 -10.61
N GLU A 42 21.18 5.43 -10.83
CA GLU A 42 21.95 6.10 -9.78
C GLU A 42 21.04 6.90 -8.82
N ILE A 43 20.05 7.62 -9.36
CA ILE A 43 19.05 8.32 -8.54
C ILE A 43 18.24 7.31 -7.72
N GLU A 44 17.84 6.19 -8.32
CA GLU A 44 17.07 5.17 -7.62
C GLU A 44 17.90 4.50 -6.52
N LYS A 45 19.16 4.19 -6.80
CA LYS A 45 20.09 3.60 -5.84
C LYS A 45 20.28 4.50 -4.61
N GLU A 46 20.50 5.78 -4.84
CA GLU A 46 20.64 6.74 -3.73
C GLU A 46 19.31 6.89 -2.96
N TRP A 47 18.16 6.90 -3.65
CA TRP A 47 16.86 6.93 -3.01
C TRP A 47 16.64 5.70 -2.13
N VAL A 48 16.92 4.49 -2.62
CA VAL A 48 16.80 3.24 -1.81
C VAL A 48 17.71 3.31 -0.59
N LYS A 49 18.96 3.74 -0.75
CA LYS A 49 19.91 3.91 0.35
C LYS A 49 19.38 4.85 1.43
N GLN A 50 18.80 5.99 1.05
CA GLN A 50 18.17 6.91 1.99
C GLN A 50 16.97 6.28 2.71
N LYS A 51 16.15 5.49 2.02
CA LYS A 51 14.99 4.82 2.62
C LYS A 51 15.37 3.67 3.56
N MET A 52 16.49 3.01 3.34
CA MET A 52 17.06 2.02 4.26
C MET A 52 17.52 2.65 5.58
N MET A 53 18.09 3.86 5.52
CA MET A 53 18.72 4.51 6.69
C MET A 53 17.74 5.33 7.53
N ASN A 54 16.60 5.75 7.00
CA ASN A 54 15.63 6.61 7.68
C ASN A 54 14.26 5.90 7.79
N ASN A 55 14.04 5.24 8.92
CA ASN A 55 12.82 4.50 9.22
C ASN A 55 11.98 5.08 10.38
N THR A 56 12.25 6.32 10.78
CA THR A 56 11.55 6.94 11.93
C THR A 56 10.24 7.63 11.52
N LYS A 57 10.23 8.30 10.37
CA LYS A 57 9.04 9.01 9.83
C LYS A 57 8.40 8.32 8.66
N GLU A 58 9.11 7.38 8.07
CA GLU A 58 8.64 6.57 6.95
C GLU A 58 9.31 5.19 7.01
N LEU A 59 8.59 4.18 6.57
CA LEU A 59 9.08 2.81 6.52
C LEU A 59 8.78 2.24 5.13
N TYR A 60 9.83 1.84 4.40
CA TYR A 60 9.72 1.19 3.10
C TYR A 60 10.01 -0.30 3.24
N LEU A 61 9.12 -1.12 2.64
CA LEU A 61 9.16 -2.56 2.77
C LEU A 61 9.11 -3.23 1.40
N ALA A 62 10.01 -4.15 1.17
CA ALA A 62 9.97 -5.08 0.06
C ALA A 62 8.90 -6.15 0.33
N ILE A 63 8.16 -6.53 -0.71
CA ILE A 63 7.20 -7.62 -0.70
C ILE A 63 7.87 -8.79 -1.40
N CYS A 64 8.11 -9.89 -0.67
CA CYS A 64 8.83 -11.05 -1.16
C CYS A 64 7.98 -12.31 -1.09
N LEU A 65 8.23 -13.25 -2.01
CA LEU A 65 7.64 -14.59 -1.95
C LEU A 65 8.23 -15.36 -0.77
N ALA A 66 7.38 -16.09 -0.04
CA ALA A 66 7.82 -16.95 1.06
C ALA A 66 8.54 -18.21 0.57
N GLU A 67 8.24 -18.64 -0.65
CA GLU A 67 8.85 -19.80 -1.30
C GLU A 67 9.71 -19.35 -2.50
N GLY A 68 10.66 -20.15 -2.92
CA GLY A 68 11.44 -19.91 -4.14
C GLY A 68 12.59 -18.91 -4.02
N GLY A 69 13.19 -18.71 -2.83
CA GLY A 69 14.42 -17.93 -2.71
C GLY A 69 14.23 -16.45 -2.37
N CYS A 70 13.11 -16.09 -1.78
CA CYS A 70 12.84 -14.72 -1.32
C CYS A 70 12.75 -13.67 -2.46
N GLU A 71 12.24 -14.06 -3.63
CA GLU A 71 12.08 -13.16 -4.76
C GLU A 71 11.24 -11.92 -4.39
N MET A 72 11.78 -10.74 -4.63
CA MET A 72 11.04 -9.49 -4.48
C MET A 72 10.06 -9.31 -5.63
N ILE A 73 8.77 -9.21 -5.33
CA ILE A 73 7.68 -9.04 -6.32
C ILE A 73 7.07 -7.64 -6.32
N GLY A 74 7.40 -6.83 -5.31
CA GLY A 74 6.84 -5.50 -5.17
C GLY A 74 7.38 -4.77 -3.94
N TYR A 75 6.77 -3.62 -3.64
CA TYR A 75 7.09 -2.87 -2.43
C TYR A 75 5.89 -2.07 -1.93
N THR A 76 5.96 -1.66 -0.68
CA THR A 76 4.96 -0.80 -0.03
C THR A 76 5.65 0.15 0.94
N SER A 77 4.91 1.13 1.48
CA SER A 77 5.45 2.00 2.50
C SER A 77 4.39 2.48 3.49
N ILE A 78 4.87 2.86 4.67
CA ILE A 78 4.14 3.61 5.68
C ILE A 78 4.86 4.95 5.81
N ASN A 79 4.15 6.04 5.58
CA ASN A 79 4.70 7.38 5.51
C ASN A 79 4.09 8.30 6.58
N ASN A 80 4.72 9.44 6.83
CA ASN A 80 4.23 10.44 7.76
C ASN A 80 3.90 9.85 9.14
N ILE A 81 4.79 8.99 9.64
CA ILE A 81 4.63 8.36 10.95
C ILE A 81 4.77 9.45 12.02
N ASP A 82 3.71 9.62 12.79
CA ASP A 82 3.62 10.56 13.92
C ASP A 82 3.26 9.77 15.18
N TYR A 83 4.25 9.54 16.03
CA TYR A 83 4.07 8.81 17.28
C TYR A 83 3.37 9.61 18.37
N ILE A 84 3.34 10.95 18.26
CA ILE A 84 2.65 11.83 19.21
C ILE A 84 1.15 11.75 18.96
N ASN A 85 0.73 11.99 17.72
CA ASN A 85 -0.67 11.86 17.30
C ASN A 85 -1.07 10.42 16.98
N ARG A 86 -0.14 9.47 17.02
CA ARG A 86 -0.33 8.05 16.76
C ARG A 86 -1.00 7.79 15.42
N CYS A 87 -0.50 8.42 14.36
CA CYS A 87 -1.04 8.27 13.02
C CYS A 87 0.04 8.03 11.96
N ALA A 88 -0.37 7.46 10.83
CA ALA A 88 0.47 7.27 9.65
C ALA A 88 -0.36 7.27 8.36
N HIS A 89 0.34 7.32 7.22
CA HIS A 89 -0.24 7.26 5.88
C HIS A 89 0.33 6.10 5.07
N GLY A 90 -0.53 5.29 4.45
CA GLY A 90 -0.13 4.21 3.55
C GLY A 90 0.35 4.75 2.20
N GLY A 91 1.56 4.39 1.81
CA GLY A 91 2.16 4.83 0.53
C GLY A 91 1.71 4.03 -0.69
N GLY A 92 0.76 3.14 -0.53
CA GLY A 92 0.28 2.26 -1.59
C GLY A 92 1.02 0.92 -1.65
N ILE A 93 0.41 -0.04 -2.33
CA ILE A 93 0.98 -1.37 -2.57
C ILE A 93 1.30 -1.48 -4.05
N ILE A 94 2.57 -1.57 -4.37
CA ILE A 94 3.08 -1.67 -5.73
C ILE A 94 3.55 -3.10 -5.97
N ILE A 95 2.82 -3.86 -6.79
CA ILE A 95 3.23 -5.19 -7.25
C ILE A 95 3.83 -5.02 -8.64
N GLY A 96 5.15 -5.13 -8.71
CA GLY A 96 5.91 -4.95 -9.94
C GLY A 96 5.83 -6.16 -10.86
N ASN A 97 5.93 -7.36 -10.32
CA ASN A 97 5.80 -8.60 -11.08
C ASN A 97 4.32 -8.88 -11.41
N ARG A 98 3.98 -8.86 -12.72
CA ARG A 98 2.59 -8.93 -13.22
C ARG A 98 1.84 -10.20 -12.82
N GLN A 99 2.53 -11.33 -12.73
CA GLN A 99 1.91 -12.61 -12.39
C GLN A 99 1.35 -12.67 -10.96
N TYR A 100 1.78 -11.74 -10.08
CA TYR A 100 1.33 -11.64 -8.70
C TYR A 100 0.40 -10.44 -8.45
N ARG A 101 -0.10 -9.78 -9.50
CA ARG A 101 -1.03 -8.64 -9.38
C ARG A 101 -2.48 -9.08 -9.15
N ASP A 102 -2.70 -10.03 -8.26
CA ASP A 102 -4.03 -10.48 -7.87
C ASP A 102 -4.56 -9.78 -6.60
N GLY A 103 -5.82 -10.04 -6.30
CA GLY A 103 -6.48 -9.46 -5.12
C GLY A 103 -6.05 -10.12 -3.81
N GLU A 104 -5.59 -11.37 -3.85
CA GLU A 104 -5.16 -12.13 -2.68
C GLU A 104 -3.84 -11.60 -2.13
N ILE A 105 -2.81 -11.47 -2.99
CA ILE A 105 -1.51 -10.91 -2.61
C ILE A 105 -1.68 -9.48 -2.06
N ARG A 106 -2.49 -8.64 -2.71
CA ARG A 106 -2.76 -7.28 -2.22
C ARG A 106 -3.44 -7.27 -0.86
N TYR A 107 -4.37 -8.20 -0.63
CA TYR A 107 -5.03 -8.35 0.66
C TYR A 107 -4.04 -8.77 1.75
N GLU A 108 -3.19 -9.77 1.49
CA GLU A 108 -2.17 -10.24 2.43
C GLU A 108 -1.19 -9.13 2.82
N VAL A 109 -0.65 -8.40 1.83
CA VAL A 109 0.21 -7.23 2.10
C VAL A 109 -0.53 -6.22 2.96
N GLY A 110 -1.76 -5.86 2.59
CA GLY A 110 -2.57 -4.90 3.34
C GLY A 110 -2.88 -5.39 4.76
N LYS A 111 -3.08 -6.69 4.97
CA LYS A 111 -3.25 -7.31 6.29
C LYS A 111 -1.99 -7.12 7.13
N MET A 112 -0.82 -7.52 6.62
CA MET A 112 0.47 -7.37 7.32
C MET A 112 0.77 -5.91 7.68
N ILE A 113 0.47 -4.96 6.78
CA ILE A 113 0.67 -3.53 7.05
C ILE A 113 -0.25 -3.04 8.18
N ARG A 114 -1.52 -3.45 8.22
CA ARG A 114 -2.45 -3.06 9.29
C ARG A 114 -2.04 -3.65 10.64
N GLU A 115 -1.61 -4.92 10.67
CA GLU A 115 -1.02 -5.57 11.85
C GLU A 115 0.21 -4.81 12.33
N LEU A 116 1.13 -4.46 11.42
CA LEU A 116 2.31 -3.66 11.75
C LEU A 116 1.92 -2.31 12.35
N VAL A 117 0.97 -1.59 11.73
CA VAL A 117 0.54 -0.25 12.16
C VAL A 117 -0.16 -0.27 13.52
N PHE A 118 -1.12 -1.19 13.72
CA PHE A 118 -1.98 -1.17 14.90
C PHE A 118 -1.43 -2.00 16.05
N ASP A 119 -0.83 -3.16 15.78
CA ASP A 119 -0.40 -4.09 16.83
C ASP A 119 1.06 -3.84 17.23
N HIS A 120 1.96 -3.62 16.27
CA HIS A 120 3.39 -3.44 16.57
C HIS A 120 3.80 -1.99 16.79
N MET A 121 3.34 -1.06 15.93
CA MET A 121 3.66 0.37 16.07
C MET A 121 2.72 1.09 17.04
N ASN A 122 1.65 0.45 17.51
CA ASN A 122 0.67 1.01 18.44
C ASN A 122 0.05 2.33 17.95
N LEU A 123 -0.14 2.50 16.64
CA LEU A 123 -0.79 3.68 16.09
C LEU A 123 -2.32 3.61 16.27
N ASN A 124 -2.97 4.76 16.27
CA ASN A 124 -4.42 4.87 16.43
C ASN A 124 -5.16 5.07 15.09
N ARG A 125 -4.47 5.64 14.11
CA ARG A 125 -5.09 6.04 12.85
C ARG A 125 -4.17 5.74 11.68
N PHE A 126 -4.71 5.05 10.68
CA PHE A 126 -4.02 4.77 9.44
C PHE A 126 -4.82 5.35 8.27
N THR A 127 -4.19 6.20 7.47
CA THR A 127 -4.86 6.89 6.35
C THR A 127 -4.38 6.35 5.01
N GLY A 128 -5.19 6.53 4.00
CA GLY A 128 -4.86 6.21 2.61
C GLY A 128 -5.57 7.14 1.64
N ALA A 129 -5.08 7.18 0.42
CA ALA A 129 -5.68 7.99 -0.63
C ALA A 129 -5.59 7.31 -2.00
N CYS A 130 -6.54 7.60 -2.88
CA CYS A 130 -6.47 7.21 -4.28
C CYS A 130 -7.12 8.27 -5.17
N LEU A 131 -6.84 8.23 -6.48
CA LEU A 131 -7.57 9.04 -7.45
C LEU A 131 -9.05 8.67 -7.44
N ALA A 132 -9.93 9.65 -7.60
CA ALA A 132 -11.39 9.44 -7.55
C ALA A 132 -11.88 8.44 -8.61
N GLU A 133 -11.27 8.44 -9.78
CA GLU A 133 -11.55 7.51 -10.88
C GLU A 133 -10.96 6.10 -10.68
N HIS A 134 -10.06 5.90 -9.71
CA HIS A 134 -9.42 4.61 -9.46
C HIS A 134 -10.32 3.69 -8.64
N LYS A 135 -11.43 3.25 -9.26
CA LYS A 135 -12.50 2.45 -8.62
C LYS A 135 -11.98 1.23 -7.87
N THR A 136 -10.97 0.55 -8.40
CA THR A 136 -10.42 -0.66 -7.75
C THR A 136 -9.80 -0.32 -6.39
N SER A 137 -9.00 0.74 -6.27
CA SER A 137 -8.40 1.14 -4.99
C SER A 137 -9.45 1.58 -3.98
N LYS A 138 -10.47 2.36 -4.43
CA LYS A 138 -11.61 2.72 -3.59
C LYS A 138 -12.26 1.48 -2.99
N ILE A 139 -12.71 0.55 -3.83
CA ILE A 139 -13.38 -0.69 -3.40
C ILE A 139 -12.51 -1.50 -2.44
N MET A 140 -11.20 -1.60 -2.71
CA MET A 140 -10.28 -2.34 -1.85
C MET A 140 -10.11 -1.69 -0.47
N MET A 141 -10.01 -0.35 -0.40
CA MET A 141 -9.95 0.37 0.88
C MET A 141 -11.23 0.16 1.69
N GLU A 142 -12.40 0.38 1.09
CA GLU A 142 -13.70 0.18 1.73
C GLU A 142 -13.86 -1.29 2.20
N ALA A 143 -13.46 -2.26 1.37
CA ALA A 143 -13.49 -3.68 1.74
C ALA A 143 -12.51 -4.04 2.88
N CYS A 144 -11.47 -3.26 3.09
CA CYS A 144 -10.56 -3.36 4.22
C CYS A 144 -11.02 -2.61 5.49
N GLY A 145 -12.21 -1.98 5.45
CA GLY A 145 -12.78 -1.25 6.57
C GLY A 145 -12.39 0.23 6.63
N PHE A 146 -11.65 0.74 5.65
CA PHE A 146 -11.39 2.18 5.60
C PHE A 146 -12.67 2.95 5.30
N GLN A 147 -12.84 4.08 5.99
CA GLN A 147 -13.96 5.00 5.81
C GLN A 147 -13.51 6.19 4.96
N LEU A 148 -14.36 6.62 4.02
CA LEU A 148 -14.14 7.83 3.23
C LEU A 148 -14.35 9.05 4.11
N GLU A 149 -13.35 9.94 4.22
CA GLU A 149 -13.43 11.18 4.99
C GLU A 149 -13.69 12.41 4.12
N GLY A 150 -13.33 12.33 2.85
CA GLY A 150 -13.57 13.46 1.97
C GLY A 150 -12.87 13.36 0.63
N VAL A 151 -13.08 14.42 -0.16
CA VAL A 151 -12.52 14.58 -1.50
C VAL A 151 -11.64 15.82 -1.53
N LYS A 152 -10.38 15.66 -1.90
CA LYS A 152 -9.49 16.78 -2.23
C LYS A 152 -9.68 17.10 -3.71
N ARG A 153 -10.40 18.17 -4.00
CA ARG A 153 -10.67 18.58 -5.39
C ARG A 153 -9.40 19.02 -6.10
N GLN A 154 -9.18 18.56 -7.35
CA GLN A 154 -8.06 18.92 -8.22
C GLN A 154 -6.68 18.81 -7.53
N ALA A 155 -6.51 17.80 -6.69
CA ALA A 155 -5.33 17.64 -5.84
C ALA A 155 -4.13 17.00 -6.56
N VAL A 156 -4.36 16.35 -7.69
CA VAL A 156 -3.34 15.64 -8.45
C VAL A 156 -3.37 16.07 -9.91
N TYR A 157 -2.26 16.59 -10.41
CA TYR A 157 -2.08 16.84 -11.84
C TYR A 157 -1.44 15.61 -12.49
N LYS A 158 -2.10 15.02 -13.49
CA LYS A 158 -1.60 13.85 -14.21
C LYS A 158 -2.15 13.81 -15.63
N ASN A 159 -1.31 13.45 -16.58
CA ASN A 159 -1.67 13.31 -18.00
C ASN A 159 -2.40 14.55 -18.57
N GLY A 160 -1.95 15.75 -18.21
CA GLY A 160 -2.49 17.01 -18.71
C GLY A 160 -3.74 17.55 -18.03
N ILE A 161 -4.31 16.82 -17.05
CA ILE A 161 -5.52 17.24 -16.33
C ILE A 161 -5.36 17.15 -14.81
N TYR A 162 -6.22 17.88 -14.09
CA TYR A 162 -6.31 17.79 -12.64
C TYR A 162 -7.35 16.74 -12.23
N HIS A 163 -6.98 15.93 -11.25
CA HIS A 163 -7.79 14.84 -10.72
C HIS A 163 -8.15 15.10 -9.26
N ASP A 164 -9.34 14.69 -8.88
CA ASP A 164 -9.75 14.63 -7.48
C ASP A 164 -9.09 13.43 -6.78
N GLN A 165 -8.82 13.59 -5.49
CA GLN A 165 -8.27 12.54 -4.65
C GLN A 165 -9.22 12.23 -3.51
N LEU A 166 -9.62 10.97 -3.38
CA LEU A 166 -10.37 10.44 -2.25
C LEU A 166 -9.42 10.19 -1.09
N PHE A 167 -9.83 10.58 0.11
CA PHE A 167 -9.06 10.42 1.32
C PHE A 167 -9.80 9.54 2.33
N PHE A 168 -9.12 8.52 2.84
CA PHE A 168 -9.70 7.49 3.69
C PHE A 168 -8.92 7.34 4.99
N SER A 169 -9.59 6.83 6.02
CA SER A 169 -8.97 6.41 7.27
C SER A 169 -9.51 5.08 7.77
N LEU A 170 -8.67 4.40 8.54
CA LEU A 170 -9.02 3.27 9.38
C LEU A 170 -8.55 3.59 10.79
N LEU A 171 -9.44 3.54 11.75
CA LEU A 171 -9.11 3.71 13.17
C LEU A 171 -8.77 2.36 13.80
N ARG A 172 -8.00 2.40 14.89
CA ARG A 172 -7.64 1.21 15.68
C ARG A 172 -8.89 0.45 16.16
N GLU A 173 -9.92 1.17 16.61
CA GLU A 173 -11.17 0.56 17.05
C GLU A 173 -11.91 -0.17 15.92
N ASP A 174 -11.95 0.41 14.70
CA ASP A 174 -12.56 -0.23 13.53
C ASP A 174 -11.80 -1.51 13.13
N TYR A 175 -10.46 -1.47 13.21
CA TYR A 175 -9.60 -2.62 12.95
C TYR A 175 -9.89 -3.78 13.90
N TYR A 176 -9.91 -3.52 15.22
CA TYR A 176 -10.19 -4.58 16.19
C TYR A 176 -11.63 -5.07 16.15
N LYS A 177 -12.59 -4.20 15.85
CA LYS A 177 -13.98 -4.60 15.63
C LYS A 177 -14.09 -5.63 14.49
N LEU A 178 -13.45 -5.37 13.35
CA LEU A 178 -13.42 -6.34 12.24
C LEU A 178 -12.77 -7.68 12.65
N MET A 179 -11.75 -7.66 13.50
CA MET A 179 -11.13 -8.89 14.01
C MET A 179 -12.08 -9.66 14.94
N GLN A 180 -12.73 -9.00 15.90
CA GLN A 180 -13.68 -9.61 16.83
C GLN A 180 -14.91 -10.19 16.13
N GLU A 181 -15.37 -9.56 15.08
CA GLU A 181 -16.51 -10.03 14.27
C GLU A 181 -16.13 -11.17 13.30
N GLY A 182 -14.86 -11.61 13.26
CA GLY A 182 -14.37 -12.61 12.32
C GLY A 182 -14.32 -12.14 10.87
N GLU A 183 -14.46 -10.84 10.66
CA GLU A 183 -14.49 -10.20 9.35
C GLU A 183 -13.08 -9.87 8.80
N TYR A 184 -12.03 -10.16 9.58
CA TYR A 184 -10.63 -9.93 9.20
C TYR A 184 -10.01 -11.16 8.51
N THR A 185 -10.72 -11.67 7.50
CA THR A 185 -10.32 -12.84 6.70
C THR A 185 -10.40 -12.55 5.21
N LEU A 186 -9.62 -13.28 4.40
CA LEU A 186 -9.68 -13.17 2.93
C LEU A 186 -11.09 -13.46 2.39
N LYS A 187 -11.78 -14.43 2.99
CA LYS A 187 -13.16 -14.79 2.60
C LYS A 187 -14.14 -13.64 2.86
N ALA A 188 -14.08 -13.01 4.03
CA ALA A 188 -14.92 -11.87 4.37
C ALA A 188 -14.60 -10.65 3.51
N TYR A 189 -13.32 -10.38 3.27
CA TYR A 189 -12.86 -9.34 2.34
C TYR A 189 -13.43 -9.55 0.92
N ALA A 190 -13.33 -10.75 0.38
CA ALA A 190 -13.89 -11.08 -0.94
C ALA A 190 -15.41 -10.89 -1.00
N LYS A 191 -16.12 -11.23 0.08
CA LYS A 191 -17.56 -11.00 0.22
C LYS A 191 -17.91 -9.51 0.19
N ARG A 192 -17.16 -8.68 0.94
CA ARG A 192 -17.35 -7.22 0.96
C ARG A 192 -17.09 -6.59 -0.42
N ILE A 193 -16.02 -6.99 -1.13
CA ILE A 193 -15.78 -6.54 -2.51
C ILE A 193 -16.98 -6.83 -3.41
N LYS A 194 -17.56 -8.04 -3.34
CA LYS A 194 -18.72 -8.39 -4.14
C LYS A 194 -19.96 -7.56 -3.79
N SER A 195 -20.15 -7.23 -2.51
CA SER A 195 -21.24 -6.37 -2.05
C SER A 195 -21.09 -4.93 -2.56
N ILE A 196 -19.91 -4.33 -2.39
CA ILE A 196 -19.62 -2.94 -2.80
C ILE A 196 -19.77 -2.76 -4.32
N ARG A 197 -19.39 -3.77 -5.12
CA ARG A 197 -19.51 -3.72 -6.60
C ARG A 197 -20.95 -3.76 -7.13
N LYS A 198 -21.91 -4.15 -6.30
CA LYS A 198 -23.34 -4.21 -6.68
C LYS A 198 -24.08 -2.89 -6.48
N HIS A 199 -23.49 -1.98 -5.74
CA HIS A 199 -23.99 -0.64 -5.46
C HIS A 199 -23.14 0.42 -6.20
#